data_c00b76fd177b7a104b79d5a41e23e520
#
_entry.id   c00b76fd177b7a104b79d5a41e23e520
#
_cell.length_a   1.000
_cell.length_b   1.000
_cell.length_c   1.000
_cell.angle_alpha   90.00
_cell.angle_beta   90.00
_cell.angle_gamma   90.00
#
_symmetry.space_group_name_H-M   'P 1'
#
loop_
_entity.id
_entity.type
_entity.pdbx_description
1 polymer ?
#
loop_
_entity_poly.entity_id
_entity_poly.type
_entity_poly.pdbx_seq_one_letter_code
_entity_poly.pdbx_strand_id
1 'polypeptide(L)'
;MKKHLYSIIVGLGLSSVPVIAQQAVQPCITYHAMEEHFKADTQAKTRYEAAQKQLEQETIQNSMSNARPVAFQYTVPVVFHVLHQGGAENISDATITAALAQINSDYARAGSDVTSIAQPFQNLYINSDIKFMLAHKDPNGNCTTGIEHLYDTRTVWQQANTSYYNGITWNPTKYLNVIIVSQIVPSGTVAGGGTIVGYTYKPGTWSTGASQDAIVYNFGYLNSLYNMRSLSHEIGHWLNLSHTFGNTNNPGVACGDDQLYDTPPTKGNYGSCGSSSSGNSCAASSTSVYTAGQQNVENIMDYSSCPKNFTTDQTNAMRTALASSVNNRQNLWSATNLTATDVNGTSPCAPIADFYAANSALTSYTVCEGGSITFKDFSYNGTISSYNWSAGGGANIASPSASVTSITFPTAGATTVALTVGNSTGSNTKVRNVYVMNAVPGITGPTNESFENQGVPSGWSVINPNSNSAAWDQTFDVVCYDGFGAFFIEGSKCATGQIDYLETPIIDVANNQDQSFSFALSYAQKSSTQNDVLKVQGSKDCGGTWNEIA
;
A
#
# COMPACT_ATOMS: atom_id res chain seq x y z
N MET A 1 17.40 26.89 -74.75
CA MET A 1 17.03 25.67 -73.98
C MET A 1 18.10 25.45 -72.86
N LYS A 2 17.80 25.88 -71.67
CA LYS A 2 18.67 25.62 -70.49
C LYS A 2 17.98 24.59 -69.62
N LYS A 3 18.59 23.42 -69.45
CA LYS A 3 18.14 22.34 -68.55
C LYS A 3 18.61 22.68 -67.14
N HIS A 4 17.70 22.79 -66.20
CA HIS A 4 18.01 22.85 -64.77
C HIS A 4 17.96 21.44 -64.19
N LEU A 5 19.11 20.99 -63.65
CA LEU A 5 19.25 19.78 -62.85
C LEU A 5 18.87 20.10 -61.39
N TYR A 6 17.88 19.46 -60.82
CA TYR A 6 17.58 19.51 -59.39
C TYR A 6 18.21 18.29 -58.72
N SER A 7 19.15 18.54 -57.82
CA SER A 7 19.70 17.53 -56.91
C SER A 7 18.78 17.43 -55.71
N ILE A 8 18.19 16.25 -55.46
CA ILE A 8 17.44 15.94 -54.25
C ILE A 8 18.44 15.39 -53.24
N ILE A 9 18.69 16.18 -52.16
CA ILE A 9 19.42 15.70 -50.97
C ILE A 9 18.39 15.02 -50.08
N VAL A 10 18.46 13.69 -49.96
CA VAL A 10 17.76 12.93 -48.96
C VAL A 10 18.53 13.00 -47.65
N GLY A 11 18.13 13.87 -46.76
CA GLY A 11 18.65 13.91 -45.39
C GLY A 11 18.08 12.75 -44.59
N LEU A 12 18.90 11.76 -44.25
CA LEU A 12 18.58 10.79 -43.23
C LEU A 12 18.59 11.49 -41.85
N GLY A 13 17.43 11.88 -41.36
CA GLY A 13 17.24 12.29 -39.97
C GLY A 13 17.39 11.06 -39.06
N LEU A 14 18.55 10.94 -38.43
CA LEU A 14 18.70 10.08 -37.25
C LEU A 14 17.85 10.67 -36.13
N SER A 15 16.62 10.18 -35.97
CA SER A 15 15.85 10.41 -34.76
C SER A 15 16.54 9.66 -33.62
N SER A 16 17.24 10.41 -32.76
CA SER A 16 17.69 9.91 -31.47
C SER A 16 16.43 9.59 -30.65
N VAL A 17 16.05 8.32 -30.61
CA VAL A 17 15.12 7.83 -29.61
C VAL A 17 15.80 8.10 -28.26
N PRO A 18 15.18 8.85 -27.33
CA PRO A 18 15.73 8.97 -26.00
C PRO A 18 15.80 7.55 -25.42
N VAL A 19 17.01 7.08 -25.16
CA VAL A 19 17.22 5.91 -24.30
C VAL A 19 16.67 6.33 -22.95
N ILE A 20 15.46 5.92 -22.64
CA ILE A 20 14.95 6.00 -21.27
C ILE A 20 15.90 5.12 -20.48
N ALA A 21 16.79 5.75 -19.73
CA ALA A 21 17.65 5.04 -18.80
C ALA A 21 16.73 4.20 -17.93
N GLN A 22 16.87 2.88 -18.00
CA GLN A 22 16.10 1.97 -17.19
C GLN A 22 16.38 2.36 -15.74
N GLN A 23 15.35 2.83 -15.03
CA GLN A 23 15.51 3.31 -13.67
C GLN A 23 16.05 2.14 -12.84
N ALA A 24 17.11 2.37 -12.09
CA ALA A 24 17.70 1.33 -11.26
C ALA A 24 16.62 0.76 -10.32
N VAL A 25 16.58 -0.54 -10.14
CA VAL A 25 15.64 -1.21 -9.24
C VAL A 25 16.36 -1.41 -7.90
N GLN A 26 15.75 -0.95 -6.81
CA GLN A 26 16.21 -1.27 -5.46
C GLN A 26 15.31 -2.39 -4.92
N PRO A 27 15.73 -3.67 -4.95
CA PRO A 27 14.83 -4.78 -4.65
C PRO A 27 14.22 -4.70 -3.27
N CYS A 28 15.00 -4.39 -2.24
CA CYS A 28 14.57 -4.36 -0.84
C CYS A 28 15.20 -3.20 -0.08
N ILE A 29 14.44 -2.56 0.83
CA ILE A 29 14.94 -1.50 1.71
C ILE A 29 14.76 -1.83 3.21
N THR A 30 14.63 -3.11 3.56
CA THR A 30 14.41 -3.57 4.94
C THR A 30 15.42 -2.98 5.92
N TYR A 31 16.73 -3.08 5.65
CA TYR A 31 17.74 -2.53 6.57
C TYR A 31 17.72 -1.00 6.63
N HIS A 32 17.46 -0.31 5.52
CA HIS A 32 17.27 1.12 5.52
C HIS A 32 16.08 1.53 6.40
N ALA A 33 14.94 0.88 6.27
CA ALA A 33 13.75 1.15 7.06
C ALA A 33 13.99 0.88 8.55
N MET A 34 14.73 -0.19 8.89
CA MET A 34 15.11 -0.50 10.27
C MET A 34 16.06 0.53 10.85
N GLU A 35 17.08 0.95 10.11
CA GLU A 35 18.03 1.98 10.55
C GLU A 35 17.34 3.32 10.82
N GLU A 36 16.44 3.75 9.94
CA GLU A 36 15.66 4.97 10.14
C GLU A 36 14.76 4.86 11.40
N HIS A 37 14.14 3.71 11.60
CA HIS A 37 13.36 3.48 12.81
C HIS A 37 14.24 3.51 14.07
N PHE A 38 15.43 2.90 14.06
CA PHE A 38 16.35 2.90 15.20
C PHE A 38 16.91 4.30 15.52
N LYS A 39 17.03 5.19 14.52
CA LYS A 39 17.38 6.59 14.74
C LYS A 39 16.24 7.36 15.42
N ALA A 40 14.99 7.04 15.06
CA ALA A 40 13.81 7.70 15.62
C ALA A 40 13.44 7.17 17.02
N ASP A 41 13.67 5.86 17.29
CA ASP A 41 13.37 5.19 18.55
C ASP A 41 14.59 4.38 19.03
N THR A 42 15.35 4.94 19.96
CA THR A 42 16.55 4.27 20.52
C THR A 42 16.24 2.99 21.29
N GLN A 43 15.02 2.84 21.83
CA GLN A 43 14.59 1.62 22.51
C GLN A 43 14.30 0.49 21.50
N ALA A 44 13.93 0.83 20.27
CA ALA A 44 13.70 -0.14 19.22
C ALA A 44 14.95 -0.96 18.91
N LYS A 45 16.12 -0.33 18.86
CA LYS A 45 17.38 -1.03 18.63
C LYS A 45 17.69 -2.03 19.76
N THR A 46 17.54 -1.61 21.01
CA THR A 46 17.76 -2.49 22.17
C THR A 46 16.80 -3.68 22.18
N ARG A 47 15.52 -3.41 21.86
CA ARG A 47 14.49 -4.47 21.72
C ARG A 47 14.84 -5.45 20.62
N TYR A 48 15.25 -4.95 19.46
CA TYR A 48 15.69 -5.77 18.34
C TYR A 48 16.90 -6.65 18.70
N GLU A 49 17.95 -6.08 19.28
CA GLU A 49 19.16 -6.83 19.68
C GLU A 49 18.84 -7.93 20.69
N ALA A 50 17.96 -7.66 21.65
CA ALA A 50 17.51 -8.69 22.60
C ALA A 50 16.74 -9.82 21.92
N ALA A 51 15.86 -9.48 20.97
CA ALA A 51 15.10 -10.46 20.18
C ALA A 51 16.03 -11.31 19.29
N GLN A 52 17.03 -10.69 18.63
CA GLN A 52 17.99 -11.43 17.81
C GLN A 52 18.81 -12.41 18.65
N LYS A 53 19.27 -11.99 19.83
CA LYS A 53 19.99 -12.87 20.77
C LYS A 53 19.13 -14.05 21.22
N GLN A 54 17.85 -13.84 21.48
CA GLN A 54 16.92 -14.91 21.82
C GLN A 54 16.76 -15.89 20.66
N LEU A 55 16.52 -15.41 19.44
CA LEU A 55 16.34 -16.23 18.24
C LEU A 55 17.60 -17.03 17.89
N GLU A 56 18.79 -16.45 18.07
CA GLU A 56 20.06 -17.16 17.91
C GLU A 56 20.20 -18.32 18.92
N GLN A 57 19.91 -18.06 20.19
CA GLN A 57 19.95 -19.08 21.23
C GLN A 57 18.95 -20.22 20.96
N GLU A 58 17.73 -19.89 20.56
CA GLU A 58 16.71 -20.88 20.19
C GLU A 58 17.14 -21.69 18.96
N THR A 59 17.78 -21.07 17.95
CA THR A 59 18.32 -21.77 16.77
C THR A 59 19.40 -22.78 17.15
N ILE A 60 20.33 -22.38 18.01
CA ILE A 60 21.39 -23.30 18.52
C ILE A 60 20.78 -24.46 19.28
N GLN A 61 19.85 -24.22 20.19
CA GLN A 61 19.16 -25.25 20.96
C GLN A 61 18.41 -26.24 20.06
N ASN A 62 17.69 -25.74 19.06
CA ASN A 62 16.95 -26.56 18.10
C ASN A 62 17.88 -27.42 17.24
N SER A 63 19.05 -26.92 16.86
CA SER A 63 20.06 -27.70 16.12
C SER A 63 20.67 -28.82 16.93
N MET A 64 20.87 -28.63 18.24
CA MET A 64 21.43 -29.62 19.15
C MET A 64 20.45 -30.74 19.55
N SER A 65 19.15 -30.43 19.54
CA SER A 65 18.15 -31.37 20.09
C SER A 65 17.84 -32.56 19.18
N ASN A 66 18.33 -32.61 17.92
CA ASN A 66 18.02 -33.64 16.91
C ASN A 66 16.53 -34.01 16.82
N ALA A 67 15.69 -33.30 17.55
CA ALA A 67 14.24 -33.49 17.56
C ALA A 67 13.63 -32.85 16.33
N ARG A 68 13.69 -33.53 15.18
CA ARG A 68 12.72 -33.26 14.12
C ARG A 68 11.35 -33.69 14.64
N PRO A 69 10.41 -32.78 14.91
CA PRO A 69 9.02 -33.20 15.06
C PRO A 69 8.60 -33.90 13.77
N VAL A 70 8.00 -35.05 13.89
CA VAL A 70 7.40 -35.79 12.79
C VAL A 70 6.51 -34.84 12.00
N ALA A 71 6.80 -34.64 10.70
CA ALA A 71 5.97 -34.03 9.67
C ALA A 71 4.99 -32.91 10.15
N PHE A 72 5.52 -31.91 10.83
CA PHE A 72 4.72 -30.78 11.31
C PHE A 72 4.76 -29.64 10.31
N GLN A 73 3.60 -29.17 9.85
CA GLN A 73 3.48 -28.05 8.94
C GLN A 73 3.09 -26.77 9.70
N TYR A 74 3.93 -25.74 9.60
CA TYR A 74 3.62 -24.40 10.09
C TYR A 74 2.68 -23.71 9.11
N THR A 75 1.39 -23.65 9.41
CA THR A 75 0.44 -22.91 8.59
C THR A 75 0.33 -21.47 9.09
N VAL A 76 0.60 -20.50 8.21
CA VAL A 76 0.56 -19.07 8.52
C VAL A 76 -0.65 -18.45 7.81
N PRO A 77 -1.62 -17.91 8.56
CA PRO A 77 -2.72 -17.15 7.99
C PRO A 77 -2.21 -15.84 7.37
N VAL A 78 -2.58 -15.57 6.12
CA VAL A 78 -2.16 -14.37 5.36
C VAL A 78 -3.38 -13.56 4.97
N VAL A 79 -3.22 -12.25 4.98
CA VAL A 79 -4.14 -11.29 4.37
C VAL A 79 -3.38 -10.34 3.46
N PHE A 80 -3.93 -10.09 2.27
CA PHE A 80 -3.44 -9.08 1.33
C PHE A 80 -4.34 -7.86 1.36
N HIS A 81 -3.76 -6.68 1.54
CA HIS A 81 -4.41 -5.38 1.49
C HIS A 81 -3.96 -4.66 0.23
N VAL A 82 -4.77 -4.69 -0.83
CA VAL A 82 -4.48 -4.02 -2.09
C VAL A 82 -4.96 -2.58 -2.01
N LEU A 83 -4.05 -1.64 -1.85
CA LEU A 83 -4.36 -0.22 -1.82
C LEU A 83 -4.34 0.36 -3.24
N HIS A 84 -5.43 1.00 -3.65
CA HIS A 84 -5.56 1.51 -5.01
C HIS A 84 -6.38 2.80 -5.10
N GLN A 85 -6.25 3.50 -6.21
CA GLN A 85 -7.12 4.60 -6.63
C GLN A 85 -7.84 4.30 -7.95
N GLY A 86 -8.04 3.00 -8.24
CA GLY A 86 -8.77 2.52 -9.42
C GLY A 86 -7.91 2.40 -10.67
N GLY A 87 -6.59 2.52 -10.57
CA GLY A 87 -5.62 2.32 -11.63
C GLY A 87 -5.15 0.86 -11.75
N ALA A 88 -3.99 0.68 -12.38
CA ALA A 88 -3.37 -0.63 -12.61
C ALA A 88 -2.93 -1.35 -11.32
N GLU A 89 -2.76 -0.59 -10.23
CA GLU A 89 -2.41 -1.09 -8.90
C GLU A 89 -3.54 -1.87 -8.23
N ASN A 90 -4.79 -1.73 -8.71
CA ASN A 90 -5.91 -2.57 -8.31
C ASN A 90 -5.83 -3.93 -9.02
N ILE A 91 -4.83 -4.70 -8.63
CA ILE A 91 -4.56 -6.03 -9.21
C ILE A 91 -5.62 -7.04 -8.82
N SER A 92 -5.84 -8.06 -9.65
CA SER A 92 -6.88 -9.05 -9.42
C SER A 92 -6.53 -10.06 -8.32
N ASP A 93 -7.57 -10.66 -7.71
CA ASP A 93 -7.43 -11.80 -6.78
C ASP A 93 -6.64 -12.95 -7.40
N ALA A 94 -6.76 -13.16 -8.71
CA ALA A 94 -6.01 -14.17 -9.43
C ALA A 94 -4.50 -13.90 -9.40
N THR A 95 -4.09 -12.65 -9.52
CA THR A 95 -2.68 -12.23 -9.41
C THR A 95 -2.14 -12.52 -8.00
N ILE A 96 -2.90 -12.17 -6.96
CA ILE A 96 -2.54 -12.45 -5.56
C ILE A 96 -2.46 -13.96 -5.31
N THR A 97 -3.43 -14.72 -5.81
CA THR A 97 -3.45 -16.19 -5.65
C THR A 97 -2.25 -16.84 -6.35
N ALA A 98 -1.85 -16.35 -7.53
CA ALA A 98 -0.66 -16.82 -8.22
C ALA A 98 0.62 -16.50 -7.43
N ALA A 99 0.72 -15.30 -6.85
CA ALA A 99 1.85 -14.93 -5.99
C ALA A 99 1.92 -15.82 -4.74
N LEU A 100 0.80 -16.08 -4.09
CA LEU A 100 0.74 -16.99 -2.94
C LEU A 100 1.12 -18.43 -3.30
N ALA A 101 0.70 -18.90 -4.48
CA ALA A 101 1.11 -20.21 -4.99
C ALA A 101 2.63 -20.28 -5.22
N GLN A 102 3.24 -19.21 -5.76
CA GLN A 102 4.69 -19.13 -5.94
C GLN A 102 5.43 -19.13 -4.60
N ILE A 103 4.97 -18.33 -3.62
CA ILE A 103 5.53 -18.33 -2.27
C ILE A 103 5.52 -19.76 -1.68
N ASN A 104 4.37 -20.42 -1.73
CA ASN A 104 4.26 -21.80 -1.22
C ASN A 104 5.15 -22.77 -1.98
N SER A 105 5.34 -22.60 -3.29
CA SER A 105 6.26 -23.40 -4.11
C SER A 105 7.72 -23.22 -3.68
N ASP A 106 8.14 -21.97 -3.44
CA ASP A 106 9.50 -21.65 -2.99
C ASP A 106 9.76 -22.25 -1.59
N TYR A 107 8.85 -22.07 -0.66
CA TYR A 107 9.00 -22.57 0.72
C TYR A 107 8.88 -24.10 0.82
N ALA A 108 8.13 -24.74 -0.06
CA ALA A 108 7.98 -26.20 -0.11
C ALA A 108 9.06 -26.92 -0.94
N ARG A 109 10.01 -26.20 -1.58
CA ARG A 109 10.94 -26.77 -2.57
C ARG A 109 10.20 -27.46 -3.72
N ALA A 110 9.11 -26.86 -4.20
CA ALA A 110 8.25 -27.47 -5.22
C ALA A 110 8.35 -26.81 -6.61
N GLY A 111 9.27 -25.87 -6.79
CA GLY A 111 9.50 -25.16 -8.05
C GLY A 111 10.00 -26.10 -9.16
N SER A 112 9.56 -25.86 -10.40
CA SER A 112 10.01 -26.63 -11.57
C SER A 112 11.50 -26.44 -11.89
N ASP A 113 12.11 -25.39 -11.36
CA ASP A 113 13.54 -25.04 -11.55
C ASP A 113 14.47 -25.55 -10.44
N VAL A 114 13.96 -26.28 -9.46
CA VAL A 114 14.75 -26.87 -8.37
C VAL A 114 15.92 -27.74 -8.90
N THR A 115 15.69 -28.48 -9.97
CA THR A 115 16.72 -29.35 -10.57
C THR A 115 17.82 -28.57 -11.29
N SER A 116 17.62 -27.28 -11.57
CA SER A 116 18.59 -26.41 -12.23
C SER A 116 19.44 -25.59 -11.24
N ILE A 117 19.22 -25.75 -9.94
CA ILE A 117 20.00 -25.06 -8.90
C ILE A 117 21.44 -25.61 -8.92
N ALA A 118 22.41 -24.70 -8.85
CA ALA A 118 23.83 -25.05 -8.85
C ALA A 118 24.23 -25.87 -7.62
N GLN A 119 25.13 -26.86 -7.81
CA GLN A 119 25.72 -27.60 -6.70
C GLN A 119 26.75 -26.74 -5.94
N PRO A 120 26.86 -26.85 -4.60
CA PRO A 120 26.18 -27.84 -3.73
C PRO A 120 24.80 -27.39 -3.24
N PHE A 121 24.32 -26.19 -3.60
CA PHE A 121 23.13 -25.53 -3.01
C PHE A 121 21.82 -26.29 -3.30
N GLN A 122 21.74 -27.01 -4.41
CA GLN A 122 20.58 -27.87 -4.70
C GLN A 122 20.31 -28.89 -3.59
N ASN A 123 21.39 -29.45 -3.00
CA ASN A 123 21.28 -30.45 -1.94
C ASN A 123 20.95 -29.81 -0.56
N LEU A 124 21.27 -28.53 -0.39
CA LEU A 124 20.98 -27.78 0.83
C LEU A 124 19.58 -27.20 0.86
N TYR A 125 18.90 -27.15 -0.29
CA TYR A 125 17.54 -26.69 -0.36
C TYR A 125 16.58 -27.79 0.10
N ILE A 126 15.87 -27.56 1.19
CA ILE A 126 14.92 -28.51 1.78
C ILE A 126 13.52 -27.90 1.82
N ASN A 127 12.48 -28.74 1.94
CA ASN A 127 11.14 -28.27 2.24
C ASN A 127 11.14 -27.58 3.62
N SER A 128 10.64 -26.36 3.69
CA SER A 128 10.60 -25.60 4.95
C SER A 128 9.48 -26.05 5.89
N ASP A 129 8.52 -26.85 5.43
CA ASP A 129 7.28 -27.18 6.14
C ASP A 129 6.48 -25.95 6.58
N ILE A 130 6.70 -24.81 5.93
CA ILE A 130 5.95 -23.57 6.14
C ILE A 130 4.97 -23.42 4.97
N LYS A 131 3.69 -23.20 5.28
CA LYS A 131 2.63 -22.99 4.31
C LYS A 131 1.87 -21.71 4.62
N PHE A 132 1.69 -20.89 3.64
CA PHE A 132 0.91 -19.64 3.72
C PHE A 132 -0.48 -19.88 3.15
N MET A 133 -1.51 -19.53 3.90
CA MET A 133 -2.90 -19.71 3.49
C MET A 133 -3.69 -18.43 3.73
N LEU A 134 -4.55 -18.06 2.79
CA LEU A 134 -5.45 -16.93 2.98
C LEU A 134 -6.36 -17.19 4.20
N ALA A 135 -6.54 -16.16 5.01
CA ALA A 135 -7.52 -16.20 6.09
C ALA A 135 -8.94 -16.13 5.50
N HIS A 136 -9.87 -16.89 6.09
CA HIS A 136 -11.30 -16.84 5.72
C HIS A 136 -12.17 -16.17 6.80
N LYS A 137 -11.57 -15.70 7.90
CA LYS A 137 -12.20 -14.81 8.87
C LYS A 137 -11.34 -13.59 9.11
N ASP A 138 -11.98 -12.42 9.11
CA ASP A 138 -11.40 -11.15 9.50
C ASP A 138 -11.23 -11.06 11.04
N PRO A 139 -10.61 -10.00 11.60
CA PRO A 139 -10.46 -9.84 13.05
C PRO A 139 -11.75 -9.82 13.84
N ASN A 140 -12.88 -9.52 13.20
CA ASN A 140 -14.22 -9.49 13.81
C ASN A 140 -14.96 -10.83 13.66
N GLY A 141 -14.36 -11.81 12.98
CA GLY A 141 -14.94 -13.12 12.72
C GLY A 141 -15.88 -13.17 11.51
N ASN A 142 -15.95 -12.10 10.70
CA ASN A 142 -16.72 -12.10 9.47
C ASN A 142 -15.98 -12.88 8.38
N CYS A 143 -16.76 -13.40 7.41
CA CYS A 143 -16.22 -14.09 6.25
C CYS A 143 -15.38 -13.15 5.37
N THR A 144 -14.18 -13.59 4.98
CA THR A 144 -13.29 -12.88 4.07
C THR A 144 -12.64 -13.84 3.08
N THR A 145 -12.27 -13.34 1.90
CA THR A 145 -11.41 -14.06 0.95
C THR A 145 -9.93 -13.98 1.34
N GLY A 146 -9.58 -13.19 2.38
CA GLY A 146 -8.20 -12.88 2.73
C GLY A 146 -7.52 -11.90 1.78
N ILE A 147 -8.30 -11.29 0.87
CA ILE A 147 -7.84 -10.25 -0.06
C ILE A 147 -8.80 -9.07 0.05
N GLU A 148 -8.28 -7.92 0.46
CA GLU A 148 -9.03 -6.67 0.55
C GLU A 148 -8.59 -5.73 -0.58
N HIS A 149 -9.55 -5.09 -1.25
CA HIS A 149 -9.31 -4.03 -2.22
C HIS A 149 -9.78 -2.71 -1.63
N LEU A 150 -8.83 -1.92 -1.17
CA LEU A 150 -9.11 -0.69 -0.43
C LEU A 150 -8.81 0.53 -1.30
N TYR A 151 -9.83 1.30 -1.62
CA TYR A 151 -9.65 2.57 -2.31
C TYR A 151 -8.99 3.58 -1.35
N ASP A 152 -7.68 3.81 -1.52
CA ASP A 152 -6.89 4.55 -0.55
C ASP A 152 -5.74 5.33 -1.22
N THR A 153 -5.57 6.60 -0.85
CA THR A 153 -4.49 7.44 -1.34
C THR A 153 -3.12 6.99 -0.85
N ARG A 154 -3.06 6.23 0.25
CA ARG A 154 -1.82 5.62 0.78
C ARG A 154 -1.23 4.56 -0.14
N THR A 155 -1.84 4.29 -1.30
CA THR A 155 -1.21 3.47 -2.35
C THR A 155 0.13 4.07 -2.82
N VAL A 156 0.37 5.39 -2.67
CA VAL A 156 1.70 6.01 -2.70
C VAL A 156 2.25 6.02 -1.27
N TRP A 157 2.92 4.93 -0.92
CA TRP A 157 3.30 4.62 0.44
C TRP A 157 4.53 5.41 0.91
N GLN A 158 4.36 6.23 1.95
CA GLN A 158 5.46 6.97 2.58
C GLN A 158 6.08 6.12 3.69
N GLN A 159 7.24 5.54 3.45
CA GLN A 159 7.90 4.62 4.40
C GLN A 159 8.18 5.27 5.77
N ALA A 160 8.48 6.57 5.80
CA ALA A 160 8.69 7.31 7.05
C ALA A 160 7.40 7.49 7.87
N ASN A 161 6.23 7.38 7.25
CA ASN A 161 4.96 7.60 7.94
C ASN A 161 4.42 6.30 8.54
N THR A 162 4.82 6.03 9.77
CA THR A 162 4.43 4.81 10.49
C THR A 162 2.94 4.75 10.82
N SER A 163 2.20 5.86 10.71
CA SER A 163 0.74 5.86 10.89
C SER A 163 -0.01 5.27 9.70
N TYR A 164 0.64 5.10 8.54
CA TYR A 164 0.01 4.54 7.35
C TYR A 164 -0.52 3.11 7.54
N TYR A 165 0.08 2.36 8.45
CA TYR A 165 -0.39 1.01 8.79
C TYR A 165 -1.74 1.01 9.53
N ASN A 166 -2.08 2.10 10.21
CA ASN A 166 -3.29 2.17 11.04
C ASN A 166 -4.55 2.04 10.19
N GLY A 167 -5.47 1.16 10.64
CA GLY A 167 -6.73 0.89 9.95
C GLY A 167 -6.60 0.02 8.69
N ILE A 168 -5.38 -0.41 8.31
CA ILE A 168 -5.14 -1.37 7.23
C ILE A 168 -4.77 -2.73 7.81
N THR A 169 -3.68 -2.79 8.59
CA THR A 169 -3.16 -4.06 9.10
C THR A 169 -4.09 -4.69 10.13
N TRP A 170 -4.32 -5.98 9.99
CA TRP A 170 -4.96 -6.81 10.99
C TRP A 170 -3.94 -7.20 12.06
N ASN A 171 -4.39 -7.73 13.19
CA ASN A 171 -3.51 -8.10 14.30
C ASN A 171 -2.35 -9.02 13.83
N PRO A 172 -1.09 -8.55 13.84
CA PRO A 172 0.04 -9.32 13.27
C PRO A 172 0.45 -10.53 14.10
N THR A 173 -0.09 -10.69 15.31
CA THR A 173 0.08 -11.92 16.07
C THR A 173 -0.86 -13.05 15.60
N LYS A 174 -1.81 -12.74 14.71
CA LYS A 174 -2.80 -13.67 14.14
C LYS A 174 -2.66 -13.83 12.64
N TYR A 175 -2.18 -12.80 11.92
CA TYR A 175 -2.11 -12.75 10.47
C TYR A 175 -0.76 -12.21 10.00
N LEU A 176 -0.21 -12.78 8.95
CA LEU A 176 0.79 -12.08 8.13
C LEU A 176 0.06 -11.08 7.24
N ASN A 177 0.35 -9.79 7.43
CA ASN A 177 -0.19 -8.72 6.62
C ASN A 177 0.74 -8.41 5.45
N VAL A 178 0.21 -8.39 4.22
CA VAL A 178 0.93 -7.98 3.01
C VAL A 178 0.19 -6.81 2.39
N ILE A 179 0.79 -5.63 2.39
CA ILE A 179 0.20 -4.40 1.87
C ILE A 179 0.76 -4.18 0.47
N ILE A 180 -0.11 -4.24 -0.52
CA ILE A 180 0.24 -4.01 -1.93
C ILE A 180 -0.03 -2.56 -2.28
N VAL A 181 0.98 -1.86 -2.82
CA VAL A 181 0.94 -0.42 -3.10
C VAL A 181 1.45 -0.10 -4.50
N SER A 182 1.09 1.08 -5.03
CA SER A 182 1.55 1.53 -6.36
C SER A 182 3.01 1.97 -6.35
N GLN A 183 3.45 2.56 -5.25
CA GLN A 183 4.80 3.08 -5.10
C GLN A 183 5.22 3.08 -3.63
N ILE A 184 6.49 2.84 -3.37
CA ILE A 184 7.12 3.01 -2.05
C ILE A 184 8.08 4.18 -2.14
N VAL A 185 7.85 5.21 -1.30
CA VAL A 185 8.70 6.39 -1.16
C VAL A 185 9.51 6.22 0.13
N PRO A 186 10.84 6.06 0.05
CA PRO A 186 11.69 5.87 1.22
C PRO A 186 11.84 7.16 2.03
N SER A 187 12.22 7.04 3.30
CA SER A 187 12.70 8.17 4.07
C SER A 187 14.15 8.49 3.65
N GLY A 188 14.40 9.73 3.27
CA GLY A 188 15.74 10.14 2.85
C GLY A 188 16.23 9.50 1.55
N THR A 189 17.55 9.45 1.37
CA THR A 189 18.18 8.92 0.17
C THR A 189 18.57 7.46 0.37
N VAL A 190 18.06 6.58 -0.48
CA VAL A 190 18.50 5.18 -0.55
C VAL A 190 19.65 5.07 -1.53
N ALA A 191 20.73 4.40 -1.12
CA ALA A 191 21.89 4.19 -1.98
C ALA A 191 21.48 3.39 -3.23
N GLY A 192 21.91 3.86 -4.40
CA GLY A 192 21.59 3.23 -5.68
C GLY A 192 20.36 3.83 -6.39
N GLY A 193 19.46 4.52 -5.69
CA GLY A 193 18.24 5.10 -6.27
C GLY A 193 17.33 4.04 -6.92
N GLY A 194 16.22 4.46 -7.51
CA GLY A 194 15.37 3.59 -8.33
C GLY A 194 14.05 3.19 -7.68
N THR A 195 13.32 2.28 -8.34
CA THR A 195 12.02 1.80 -7.85
C THR A 195 12.23 0.76 -6.76
N ILE A 196 11.60 0.98 -5.61
CA ILE A 196 11.63 0.05 -4.49
C ILE A 196 10.57 -1.04 -4.72
N VAL A 197 10.99 -2.30 -4.58
CA VAL A 197 10.14 -3.49 -4.75
C VAL A 197 9.37 -3.79 -3.48
N GLY A 198 10.04 -3.81 -2.33
CA GLY A 198 9.40 -4.11 -1.06
C GLY A 198 10.27 -3.82 0.15
N TYR A 199 9.68 -4.01 1.32
CA TYR A 199 10.38 -4.07 2.59
C TYR A 199 9.47 -4.65 3.69
N THR A 200 10.12 -5.09 4.74
CA THR A 200 9.48 -5.47 6.00
C THR A 200 10.37 -5.08 7.18
N TYR A 201 9.97 -5.44 8.36
CA TYR A 201 10.80 -5.34 9.56
C TYR A 201 11.09 -6.73 10.11
N LYS A 202 12.35 -6.98 10.47
CA LYS A 202 12.73 -8.25 11.12
C LYS A 202 12.11 -8.33 12.52
N PRO A 203 11.85 -9.56 13.01
CA PRO A 203 11.29 -9.78 14.35
C PRO A 203 12.05 -9.03 15.45
N GLY A 204 11.32 -8.42 16.37
CA GLY A 204 11.87 -7.62 17.46
C GLY A 204 12.09 -6.14 17.13
N THR A 205 12.00 -5.72 15.86
CA THR A 205 12.10 -4.30 15.48
C THR A 205 10.96 -3.50 16.10
N TRP A 206 9.74 -3.99 16.01
CA TRP A 206 8.55 -3.42 16.63
C TRP A 206 8.11 -4.24 17.84
N SER A 207 7.34 -3.64 18.74
CA SER A 207 6.71 -4.35 19.85
C SER A 207 5.70 -5.37 19.33
N THR A 208 5.44 -6.41 20.11
CA THR A 208 4.45 -7.44 19.77
C THR A 208 3.07 -6.83 19.51
N GLY A 209 2.49 -7.15 18.38
CA GLY A 209 1.17 -6.66 17.97
C GLY A 209 1.17 -5.28 17.32
N ALA A 210 2.34 -4.65 17.10
CA ALA A 210 2.43 -3.38 16.40
C ALA A 210 2.00 -3.51 14.94
N SER A 211 1.21 -2.57 14.46
CA SER A 211 0.66 -2.58 13.09
C SER A 211 1.72 -2.58 11.99
N GLN A 212 2.93 -2.12 12.31
CA GLN A 212 4.08 -2.09 11.40
C GLN A 212 4.74 -3.45 11.18
N ASP A 213 4.37 -4.48 11.93
CA ASP A 213 4.83 -5.86 11.69
C ASP A 213 4.08 -6.47 10.48
N ALA A 214 4.41 -5.94 9.31
CA ALA A 214 3.79 -6.23 8.03
C ALA A 214 4.82 -6.13 6.89
N ILE A 215 4.45 -6.61 5.72
CA ILE A 215 5.22 -6.45 4.48
C ILE A 215 4.55 -5.38 3.63
N VAL A 216 5.33 -4.42 3.12
CA VAL A 216 4.88 -3.46 2.10
C VAL A 216 5.53 -3.83 0.78
N TYR A 217 4.72 -3.97 -0.28
CA TYR A 217 5.18 -4.51 -1.54
C TYR A 217 4.59 -3.77 -2.75
N ASN A 218 5.40 -3.49 -3.74
CA ASN A 218 5.00 -2.79 -4.96
C ASN A 218 4.30 -3.75 -5.93
N PHE A 219 3.07 -3.41 -6.33
CA PHE A 219 2.21 -4.22 -7.21
C PHE A 219 2.87 -4.60 -8.54
N GLY A 220 3.72 -3.72 -9.09
CA GLY A 220 4.39 -3.90 -10.39
C GLY A 220 5.33 -5.12 -10.44
N TYR A 221 5.66 -5.69 -9.29
CA TYR A 221 6.53 -6.86 -9.16
C TYR A 221 5.78 -8.18 -8.91
N LEU A 222 4.46 -8.19 -9.06
CA LEU A 222 3.64 -9.41 -9.03
C LEU A 222 3.27 -9.93 -10.44
N ASN A 223 3.92 -9.43 -11.49
CA ASN A 223 3.57 -9.69 -12.89
C ASN A 223 4.33 -10.84 -13.55
N SER A 224 5.33 -11.42 -12.88
CA SER A 224 6.10 -12.55 -13.40
C SER A 224 6.61 -13.44 -12.27
N LEU A 225 6.84 -14.71 -12.59
CA LEU A 225 7.37 -15.71 -11.66
C LEU A 225 8.65 -15.24 -10.95
N TYR A 226 9.56 -14.64 -11.70
CA TYR A 226 10.81 -14.11 -11.19
C TYR A 226 10.57 -12.97 -10.18
N ASN A 227 9.72 -12.02 -10.55
CA ASN A 227 9.43 -10.87 -9.69
C ASN A 227 8.66 -11.27 -8.44
N MET A 228 7.75 -12.27 -8.52
CA MET A 228 7.01 -12.79 -7.35
C MET A 228 7.95 -13.35 -6.27
N ARG A 229 9.14 -13.85 -6.62
CA ARG A 229 10.14 -14.33 -5.65
C ARG A 229 10.74 -13.22 -4.79
N SER A 230 10.63 -11.96 -5.20
CA SER A 230 10.96 -10.84 -4.31
C SER A 230 9.99 -10.76 -3.12
N LEU A 231 8.74 -11.22 -3.25
CA LEU A 231 7.84 -11.34 -2.10
C LEU A 231 8.25 -12.50 -1.18
N SER A 232 8.72 -13.63 -1.72
CA SER A 232 9.34 -14.71 -0.94
C SER A 232 10.58 -14.22 -0.17
N HIS A 233 11.36 -13.30 -0.75
CA HIS A 233 12.49 -12.63 -0.11
C HIS A 233 12.03 -11.76 1.09
N GLU A 234 11.03 -10.92 0.92
CA GLU A 234 10.51 -10.09 2.03
C GLU A 234 9.94 -10.96 3.17
N ILE A 235 9.27 -12.07 2.83
CA ILE A 235 8.80 -13.04 3.83
C ILE A 235 10.01 -13.69 4.55
N GLY A 236 11.11 -13.92 3.85
CA GLY A 236 12.36 -14.37 4.47
C GLY A 236 12.84 -13.42 5.57
N HIS A 237 12.86 -12.12 5.32
CA HIS A 237 13.17 -11.11 6.34
C HIS A 237 12.16 -11.10 7.49
N TRP A 238 10.85 -11.17 7.17
CA TRP A 238 9.81 -11.26 8.19
C TRP A 238 9.94 -12.50 9.07
N LEU A 239 10.56 -13.59 8.54
CA LEU A 239 10.96 -14.79 9.25
C LEU A 239 12.42 -14.76 9.74
N ASN A 240 13.00 -13.60 9.90
CA ASN A 240 14.32 -13.32 10.49
C ASN A 240 15.54 -13.58 9.61
N LEU A 241 15.42 -13.92 8.34
CA LEU A 241 16.60 -14.06 7.50
C LEU A 241 17.28 -12.71 7.22
N SER A 242 18.59 -12.74 7.10
CA SER A 242 19.41 -11.63 6.58
C SER A 242 19.68 -11.84 5.09
N HIS A 243 20.17 -10.80 4.41
CA HIS A 243 20.73 -11.00 3.07
C HIS A 243 21.97 -11.91 3.16
N THR A 244 22.25 -12.68 2.13
CA THR A 244 23.46 -13.50 2.05
C THR A 244 24.76 -12.69 2.17
N PHE A 245 24.71 -11.41 1.79
CA PHE A 245 25.79 -10.44 1.89
C PHE A 245 25.72 -9.57 3.16
N GLY A 246 24.96 -10.02 4.18
CA GLY A 246 24.88 -9.39 5.50
C GLY A 246 23.83 -8.29 5.64
N ASN A 247 23.92 -7.57 6.74
CA ASN A 247 22.92 -6.59 7.18
C ASN A 247 23.03 -5.25 6.43
N THR A 248 22.92 -5.26 5.10
CA THR A 248 22.99 -4.06 4.25
C THR A 248 22.05 -4.20 3.05
N ASN A 249 21.71 -3.08 2.41
CA ASN A 249 21.02 -3.07 1.13
C ASN A 249 21.97 -2.82 -0.07
N ASN A 250 23.28 -2.90 0.12
CA ASN A 250 24.29 -2.56 -0.88
C ASN A 250 25.12 -3.79 -1.31
N PRO A 251 24.61 -4.66 -2.19
CA PRO A 251 25.40 -5.76 -2.73
C PRO A 251 26.57 -5.25 -3.59
N GLY A 252 27.62 -6.06 -3.71
CA GLY A 252 28.80 -5.76 -4.51
C GLY A 252 29.82 -4.82 -3.87
N VAL A 253 29.56 -4.25 -2.70
CA VAL A 253 30.43 -3.26 -2.05
C VAL A 253 31.46 -3.93 -1.13
N ALA A 254 31.01 -4.70 -0.15
CA ALA A 254 31.87 -5.34 0.84
C ALA A 254 31.46 -6.79 1.07
N CYS A 255 32.39 -7.60 1.52
CA CYS A 255 32.08 -8.96 1.99
C CYS A 255 31.21 -8.91 3.23
N GLY A 256 30.14 -9.66 3.22
CA GLY A 256 29.23 -9.86 4.34
C GLY A 256 28.81 -11.30 4.47
N ASP A 257 28.04 -11.60 5.50
CA ASP A 257 27.62 -12.92 5.89
C ASP A 257 26.26 -12.85 6.61
N ASP A 258 25.37 -13.78 6.35
CA ASP A 258 24.09 -13.90 7.05
C ASP A 258 24.20 -14.67 8.38
N GLN A 259 25.41 -15.05 8.77
CA GLN A 259 25.78 -15.80 9.97
C GLN A 259 25.25 -17.25 10.00
N LEU A 260 24.93 -17.80 8.82
CA LEU A 260 24.51 -19.20 8.67
C LEU A 260 25.62 -20.03 8.03
N TYR A 261 25.85 -21.23 8.61
CA TYR A 261 27.01 -22.03 8.26
C TYR A 261 26.99 -22.54 6.81
N ASP A 262 25.80 -22.78 6.25
CA ASP A 262 25.62 -23.36 4.92
C ASP A 262 25.41 -22.29 3.82
N THR A 263 25.64 -21.00 4.14
CA THR A 263 25.63 -19.87 3.22
C THR A 263 27.03 -19.26 3.12
N PRO A 264 27.68 -19.26 1.93
CA PRO A 264 29.03 -18.71 1.81
C PRO A 264 29.04 -17.19 1.99
N PRO A 265 30.05 -16.62 2.67
CA PRO A 265 30.25 -15.18 2.69
C PRO A 265 30.38 -14.62 1.27
N THR A 266 29.68 -13.53 0.99
CA THR A 266 29.63 -12.93 -0.35
C THR A 266 29.52 -11.41 -0.27
N LYS A 267 29.85 -10.72 -1.36
CA LYS A 267 29.48 -9.32 -1.54
C LYS A 267 28.04 -9.16 -2.02
N GLY A 268 27.36 -10.25 -2.40
CA GLY A 268 26.07 -10.26 -3.05
C GLY A 268 26.14 -9.87 -4.52
N ASN A 269 25.05 -10.10 -5.23
CA ASN A 269 24.91 -9.80 -6.66
C ASN A 269 23.81 -8.80 -6.90
N TYR A 270 23.95 -8.01 -7.94
CA TYR A 270 22.92 -7.07 -8.38
C TYR A 270 22.58 -7.36 -9.83
N GLY A 271 21.36 -7.87 -10.06
CA GLY A 271 20.77 -7.98 -11.40
C GLY A 271 21.37 -9.02 -12.36
N SER A 272 22.41 -9.79 -11.98
CA SER A 272 23.00 -10.81 -12.85
C SER A 272 22.98 -12.20 -12.24
N CYS A 273 22.87 -13.24 -13.11
CA CYS A 273 22.94 -14.66 -12.75
C CYS A 273 24.25 -15.33 -13.11
N GLY A 274 25.22 -14.59 -13.62
CA GLY A 274 26.44 -15.18 -14.12
C GLY A 274 27.33 -15.70 -13.00
N SER A 275 27.73 -16.96 -13.10
CA SER A 275 28.80 -17.56 -12.27
C SER A 275 30.15 -16.81 -12.43
N SER A 276 30.23 -15.88 -13.37
CA SER A 276 31.39 -15.05 -13.68
C SER A 276 31.50 -13.80 -12.82
N SER A 277 30.65 -13.57 -11.84
CA SER A 277 30.86 -12.54 -10.82
C SER A 277 31.97 -12.98 -9.84
N SER A 278 33.07 -13.52 -10.36
CA SER A 278 34.27 -13.90 -9.59
C SER A 278 34.84 -12.77 -8.71
N GLY A 279 34.37 -11.54 -8.92
CA GLY A 279 34.69 -10.40 -8.06
C GLY A 279 33.81 -10.26 -6.80
N ASN A 280 32.71 -11.00 -6.69
CA ASN A 280 31.77 -10.92 -5.55
C ASN A 280 31.97 -12.04 -4.52
N SER A 281 32.80 -13.04 -4.81
CA SER A 281 33.15 -14.06 -3.84
C SER A 281 34.10 -13.51 -2.76
N CYS A 282 33.93 -13.98 -1.55
CA CYS A 282 34.76 -13.61 -0.41
C CYS A 282 35.67 -14.78 0.01
N ALA A 283 36.71 -14.49 0.81
CA ALA A 283 37.49 -15.54 1.42
C ALA A 283 36.59 -16.44 2.31
N ALA A 284 36.72 -17.74 2.17
CA ALA A 284 36.02 -18.64 3.06
C ALA A 284 36.42 -18.34 4.51
N SER A 285 35.46 -18.29 5.42
CA SER A 285 35.73 -18.32 6.86
C SER A 285 36.42 -19.64 7.17
N SER A 286 37.34 -19.66 8.14
CA SER A 286 37.98 -20.88 8.60
C SER A 286 37.03 -21.95 9.15
N THR A 287 35.76 -21.56 9.34
CA THR A 287 34.67 -22.42 9.86
C THR A 287 33.65 -22.80 8.76
N SER A 288 33.75 -22.29 7.54
CA SER A 288 32.77 -22.58 6.48
C SER A 288 33.12 -23.87 5.72
N VAL A 289 32.10 -24.62 5.31
CA VAL A 289 32.22 -25.80 4.43
C VAL A 289 32.58 -25.45 2.98
N TYR A 290 32.62 -24.17 2.66
CA TYR A 290 32.81 -23.70 1.29
C TYR A 290 34.23 -23.26 1.02
N THR A 291 34.71 -23.56 -0.19
CA THR A 291 36.01 -23.08 -0.67
C THR A 291 35.92 -21.62 -1.11
N ALA A 292 37.05 -20.92 -1.07
CA ALA A 292 37.13 -19.55 -1.61
C ALA A 292 36.61 -19.51 -3.06
N GLY A 293 35.73 -18.54 -3.36
CA GLY A 293 35.14 -18.37 -4.69
C GLY A 293 33.75 -19.00 -4.86
N GLN A 294 33.24 -19.77 -3.92
CA GLN A 294 31.86 -20.23 -3.93
C GLN A 294 30.92 -19.13 -3.44
N GLN A 295 29.77 -19.01 -4.09
CA GLN A 295 28.69 -18.10 -3.71
C GLN A 295 27.36 -18.68 -4.16
N ASN A 296 26.31 -18.48 -3.35
CA ASN A 296 24.95 -18.91 -3.65
C ASN A 296 24.19 -17.79 -4.36
N VAL A 297 24.53 -17.53 -5.64
CA VAL A 297 23.89 -16.49 -6.47
C VAL A 297 22.40 -16.73 -6.63
N GLU A 298 21.94 -17.98 -6.54
CA GLU A 298 20.54 -18.38 -6.71
C GLU A 298 19.74 -18.35 -5.39
N ASN A 299 20.35 -17.82 -4.33
CA ASN A 299 19.65 -17.68 -3.05
C ASN A 299 18.57 -16.61 -3.13
N ILE A 300 17.39 -16.90 -2.57
CA ILE A 300 16.27 -15.95 -2.56
C ILE A 300 16.62 -14.71 -1.73
N MET A 301 17.52 -14.80 -0.76
CA MET A 301 17.98 -13.65 0.04
C MET A 301 19.15 -12.87 -0.60
N ASP A 302 19.53 -13.16 -1.85
CA ASP A 302 20.42 -12.32 -2.67
C ASP A 302 19.59 -11.37 -3.56
N TYR A 303 20.27 -10.42 -4.24
CA TYR A 303 19.66 -9.50 -5.22
C TYR A 303 19.97 -9.91 -6.66
N SER A 304 20.29 -11.16 -6.88
CA SER A 304 20.51 -11.71 -8.21
C SER A 304 19.22 -11.71 -9.04
N SER A 305 19.32 -11.86 -10.35
CA SER A 305 18.18 -12.00 -11.25
C SER A 305 17.69 -13.46 -11.39
N CYS A 306 18.15 -14.39 -10.59
CA CYS A 306 17.78 -15.82 -10.64
C CYS A 306 17.58 -16.49 -9.28
N PRO A 307 16.83 -15.89 -8.36
CA PRO A 307 16.58 -16.49 -7.07
C PRO A 307 15.81 -17.81 -7.23
N LYS A 308 16.23 -18.89 -6.54
CA LYS A 308 15.60 -20.21 -6.64
C LYS A 308 15.54 -20.99 -5.33
N ASN A 309 16.41 -20.67 -4.35
CA ASN A 309 16.56 -21.52 -3.17
C ASN A 309 16.72 -20.74 -1.87
N PHE A 310 16.36 -21.42 -0.80
CA PHE A 310 16.86 -21.20 0.56
C PHE A 310 17.79 -22.35 0.94
N THR A 311 18.69 -22.13 1.90
CA THR A 311 19.51 -23.20 2.44
C THR A 311 18.83 -23.91 3.62
N THR A 312 19.41 -25.01 4.08
CA THR A 312 18.91 -25.75 5.24
C THR A 312 18.95 -24.92 6.52
N ASP A 313 20.03 -24.17 6.74
CA ASP A 313 20.18 -23.35 7.94
C ASP A 313 19.25 -22.11 7.87
N GLN A 314 19.04 -21.51 6.69
CA GLN A 314 18.02 -20.50 6.48
C GLN A 314 16.62 -21.05 6.80
N THR A 315 16.31 -22.26 6.34
CA THR A 315 15.04 -22.93 6.65
C THR A 315 14.87 -23.18 8.14
N ASN A 316 15.92 -23.62 8.84
CA ASN A 316 15.87 -23.83 10.28
C ASN A 316 15.72 -22.52 11.06
N ALA A 317 16.37 -21.43 10.62
CA ALA A 317 16.20 -20.10 11.20
C ALA A 317 14.75 -19.60 11.07
N MET A 318 14.13 -19.78 9.89
CA MET A 318 12.72 -19.42 9.67
C MET A 318 11.75 -20.22 10.55
N ARG A 319 11.97 -21.52 10.70
CA ARG A 319 11.19 -22.38 11.61
C ARG A 319 11.34 -21.95 13.07
N THR A 320 12.56 -21.60 13.48
CA THR A 320 12.83 -21.11 14.83
C THR A 320 12.08 -19.79 15.06
N ALA A 321 12.12 -18.85 14.10
CA ALA A 321 11.38 -17.60 14.21
C ALA A 321 9.87 -17.84 14.39
N LEU A 322 9.27 -18.78 13.65
CA LEU A 322 7.86 -19.16 13.79
C LEU A 322 7.55 -19.86 15.11
N ALA A 323 8.47 -20.62 15.67
CA ALA A 323 8.29 -21.31 16.95
C ALA A 323 8.54 -20.41 18.16
N SER A 324 9.15 -19.23 17.95
CA SER A 324 9.54 -18.30 19.01
C SER A 324 8.39 -17.48 19.58
N SER A 325 8.57 -17.06 20.83
CA SER A 325 7.72 -16.06 21.48
C SER A 325 7.97 -14.62 20.99
N VAL A 326 9.07 -14.38 20.26
CA VAL A 326 9.37 -13.07 19.66
C VAL A 326 8.25 -12.66 18.72
N ASN A 327 7.70 -11.47 18.92
CA ASN A 327 6.50 -10.97 18.22
C ASN A 327 5.29 -11.94 18.29
N ASN A 328 5.30 -12.89 19.22
CA ASN A 328 4.27 -13.92 19.37
C ASN A 328 4.06 -14.77 18.09
N ARG A 329 5.14 -15.01 17.31
CA ARG A 329 5.07 -15.78 16.06
C ARG A 329 4.51 -17.17 16.26
N GLN A 330 4.77 -17.82 17.39
CA GLN A 330 4.22 -19.13 17.75
C GLN A 330 2.68 -19.17 17.76
N ASN A 331 2.01 -18.04 17.95
CA ASN A 331 0.56 -18.01 17.91
C ASN A 331 0.00 -18.17 16.48
N LEU A 332 0.73 -17.74 15.45
CA LEU A 332 0.25 -17.75 14.05
C LEU A 332 -0.26 -19.13 13.63
N TRP A 333 0.47 -20.18 13.94
CA TRP A 333 0.17 -21.55 13.56
C TRP A 333 -0.50 -22.37 14.67
N SER A 334 -0.85 -21.75 15.81
CA SER A 334 -1.56 -22.44 16.88
C SER A 334 -2.93 -22.92 16.40
N ALA A 335 -3.37 -24.07 16.87
CA ALA A 335 -4.68 -24.62 16.50
C ALA A 335 -5.84 -23.63 16.81
N THR A 336 -5.71 -22.87 17.90
CA THR A 336 -6.67 -21.83 18.27
C THR A 336 -6.72 -20.72 17.22
N ASN A 337 -5.55 -20.24 16.77
CA ASN A 337 -5.50 -19.18 15.76
C ASN A 337 -5.95 -19.67 14.38
N LEU A 338 -5.54 -20.87 13.96
CA LEU A 338 -5.99 -21.46 12.69
C LEU A 338 -7.51 -21.62 12.63
N THR A 339 -8.14 -21.96 13.76
CA THR A 339 -9.60 -21.99 13.88
C THR A 339 -10.21 -20.58 13.85
N ALA A 340 -9.58 -19.62 14.54
CA ALA A 340 -10.06 -18.24 14.59
C ALA A 340 -9.97 -17.53 13.25
N THR A 341 -8.94 -17.84 12.45
CA THR A 341 -8.70 -17.27 11.11
C THR A 341 -9.32 -18.10 9.97
N ASP A 342 -9.80 -19.31 10.30
CA ASP A 342 -10.50 -20.24 9.40
C ASP A 342 -9.74 -20.50 8.08
N VAL A 343 -8.43 -20.73 8.16
CA VAL A 343 -7.57 -20.91 6.97
C VAL A 343 -7.95 -22.10 6.08
N ASN A 344 -8.76 -23.03 6.58
CA ASN A 344 -9.31 -24.14 5.81
C ASN A 344 -10.72 -23.87 5.28
N GLY A 345 -11.26 -22.68 5.50
CA GLY A 345 -12.55 -22.27 5.00
C GLY A 345 -12.57 -22.30 3.47
N THR A 346 -13.66 -22.77 2.91
CA THR A 346 -13.86 -22.84 1.45
C THR A 346 -15.18 -22.20 1.03
N SER A 347 -15.97 -21.73 1.99
CA SER A 347 -17.25 -21.12 1.70
C SER A 347 -17.06 -19.77 1.04
N PRO A 348 -17.78 -19.48 -0.05
CA PRO A 348 -17.75 -18.16 -0.64
C PRO A 348 -18.31 -17.12 0.34
N CYS A 349 -17.74 -15.91 0.32
CA CYS A 349 -18.18 -14.80 1.15
C CYS A 349 -19.17 -13.89 0.42
N ALA A 350 -20.03 -13.21 1.17
CA ALA A 350 -20.80 -12.11 0.64
C ALA A 350 -19.86 -10.95 0.26
N PRO A 351 -20.11 -10.22 -0.83
CA PRO A 351 -19.28 -9.11 -1.23
C PRO A 351 -19.38 -7.95 -0.21
N ILE A 352 -18.34 -7.12 -0.19
CA ILE A 352 -18.32 -5.85 0.53
C ILE A 352 -18.46 -4.74 -0.52
N ALA A 353 -19.54 -3.97 -0.44
CA ALA A 353 -19.84 -2.90 -1.38
C ALA A 353 -18.90 -1.71 -1.17
N ASP A 354 -18.29 -1.24 -2.24
CA ASP A 354 -17.62 0.06 -2.29
C ASP A 354 -17.70 0.65 -3.72
N PHE A 355 -17.71 1.99 -3.80
CA PHE A 355 -17.74 2.69 -5.09
C PHE A 355 -17.24 4.12 -4.95
N TYR A 356 -16.72 4.68 -6.05
CA TYR A 356 -16.28 6.06 -6.12
C TYR A 356 -16.68 6.69 -7.46
N ALA A 357 -16.69 8.02 -7.54
CA ALA A 357 -16.76 8.69 -8.82
C ALA A 357 -15.51 8.38 -9.64
N ALA A 358 -15.65 8.23 -10.94
CA ALA A 358 -14.63 7.67 -11.83
C ALA A 358 -13.28 8.40 -11.79
N ASN A 359 -13.24 9.65 -11.34
CA ASN A 359 -12.02 10.46 -11.27
C ASN A 359 -11.82 11.15 -9.91
N SER A 360 -12.43 10.63 -8.83
CA SER A 360 -12.38 11.27 -7.52
C SER A 360 -12.31 10.25 -6.39
N ALA A 361 -11.37 10.47 -5.47
CA ALA A 361 -11.24 9.74 -4.21
C ALA A 361 -12.21 10.23 -3.12
N LEU A 362 -13.03 11.23 -3.39
CA LEU A 362 -13.95 11.80 -2.42
C LEU A 362 -15.04 10.79 -2.03
N THR A 363 -15.50 10.88 -0.80
CA THR A 363 -16.61 10.07 -0.27
C THR A 363 -17.95 10.80 -0.26
N SER A 364 -17.90 12.10 -0.54
CA SER A 364 -19.07 12.96 -0.82
C SER A 364 -18.81 13.76 -2.09
N TYR A 365 -19.86 14.12 -2.81
CA TYR A 365 -19.76 14.69 -4.14
C TYR A 365 -20.65 15.91 -4.27
N THR A 366 -20.20 16.87 -5.08
CA THR A 366 -20.98 18.05 -5.46
C THR A 366 -21.20 18.05 -6.98
N VAL A 367 -22.39 18.44 -7.41
CA VAL A 367 -22.77 18.52 -8.83
C VAL A 367 -23.82 19.62 -9.03
N CYS A 368 -23.85 20.28 -10.20
CA CYS A 368 -24.96 21.18 -10.55
C CYS A 368 -26.28 20.42 -10.75
N GLU A 369 -27.38 21.07 -10.46
CA GLU A 369 -28.72 20.63 -10.87
C GLU A 369 -28.75 20.33 -12.37
N GLY A 370 -29.25 19.15 -12.74
CA GLY A 370 -29.21 18.64 -14.11
C GLY A 370 -27.86 18.03 -14.53
N GLY A 371 -26.83 18.16 -13.71
CA GLY A 371 -25.51 17.56 -13.95
C GLY A 371 -25.45 16.07 -13.64
N SER A 372 -24.38 15.42 -14.08
CA SER A 372 -24.21 13.98 -13.93
C SER A 372 -22.85 13.62 -13.34
N ILE A 373 -22.83 12.58 -12.52
CA ILE A 373 -21.60 11.95 -11.99
C ILE A 373 -21.54 10.52 -12.49
N THR A 374 -20.37 10.09 -12.97
CA THR A 374 -20.12 8.69 -13.31
C THR A 374 -19.50 7.99 -12.13
N PHE A 375 -20.18 6.97 -11.61
CA PHE A 375 -19.71 6.12 -10.53
C PHE A 375 -19.21 4.78 -11.04
N LYS A 376 -18.18 4.25 -10.40
CA LYS A 376 -17.57 2.95 -10.70
C LYS A 376 -17.53 2.12 -9.43
N ASP A 377 -17.90 0.86 -9.57
CA ASP A 377 -17.80 -0.17 -8.55
C ASP A 377 -16.34 -0.52 -8.21
N PHE A 378 -16.07 -0.64 -6.92
CA PHE A 378 -14.83 -1.15 -6.34
C PHE A 378 -15.09 -2.15 -5.21
N SER A 379 -16.24 -2.80 -5.25
CA SER A 379 -16.61 -3.84 -4.30
C SER A 379 -15.67 -5.04 -4.40
N TYR A 380 -15.46 -5.71 -3.29
CA TYR A 380 -14.54 -6.85 -3.17
C TYR A 380 -15.11 -7.94 -2.27
N ASN A 381 -14.28 -8.90 -1.83
CA ASN A 381 -14.62 -10.03 -0.95
C ASN A 381 -15.47 -11.11 -1.63
N GLY A 382 -15.06 -11.48 -2.84
CA GLY A 382 -15.69 -12.56 -3.62
C GLY A 382 -16.27 -12.10 -4.95
N THR A 383 -16.76 -13.05 -5.72
CA THR A 383 -17.30 -12.76 -7.05
C THR A 383 -18.62 -12.03 -6.94
N ILE A 384 -18.74 -10.88 -7.60
CA ILE A 384 -19.97 -10.10 -7.66
C ILE A 384 -20.79 -10.59 -8.84
N SER A 385 -22.05 -10.98 -8.59
CA SER A 385 -22.97 -11.49 -9.62
C SER A 385 -24.12 -10.51 -9.91
N SER A 386 -24.34 -9.52 -9.07
CA SER A 386 -25.40 -8.53 -9.26
C SER A 386 -24.99 -7.16 -8.75
N TYR A 387 -25.48 -6.14 -9.45
CA TYR A 387 -25.37 -4.73 -9.08
C TYR A 387 -26.75 -4.12 -9.03
N ASN A 388 -26.99 -3.22 -8.09
CA ASN A 388 -28.19 -2.41 -8.03
C ASN A 388 -27.84 -1.02 -7.51
N TRP A 389 -27.82 -0.03 -8.41
CA TRP A 389 -27.66 1.37 -8.06
C TRP A 389 -29.00 1.99 -7.74
N SER A 390 -29.05 2.81 -6.71
CA SER A 390 -30.18 3.65 -6.37
C SER A 390 -29.71 5.04 -5.97
N ALA A 391 -30.55 6.05 -6.19
CA ALA A 391 -30.24 7.42 -5.82
C ALA A 391 -31.54 8.16 -5.44
N GLY A 392 -31.41 9.09 -4.49
CA GLY A 392 -32.52 9.96 -4.08
C GLY A 392 -32.72 11.17 -5.01
N GLY A 393 -33.62 12.08 -4.64
CA GLY A 393 -33.83 13.37 -5.36
C GLY A 393 -34.35 13.25 -6.78
N GLY A 394 -35.02 12.14 -7.15
CA GLY A 394 -35.51 11.93 -8.52
C GLY A 394 -34.41 11.69 -9.55
N ALA A 395 -33.21 11.33 -9.11
CA ALA A 395 -32.05 11.11 -9.98
C ALA A 395 -32.31 10.04 -11.05
N ASN A 396 -31.77 10.28 -12.25
CA ASN A 396 -31.86 9.34 -13.38
C ASN A 396 -30.57 8.52 -13.48
N ILE A 397 -30.69 7.18 -13.37
CA ILE A 397 -29.59 6.24 -13.41
C ILE A 397 -29.53 5.57 -14.77
N ALA A 398 -28.45 5.81 -15.51
CA ALA A 398 -28.32 5.30 -16.89
C ALA A 398 -28.24 3.77 -16.97
N SER A 399 -27.54 3.12 -16.03
CA SER A 399 -27.31 1.67 -16.02
C SER A 399 -27.35 1.13 -14.59
N PRO A 400 -28.54 0.91 -14.00
CA PRO A 400 -28.68 0.57 -12.57
C PRO A 400 -28.10 -0.79 -12.20
N SER A 401 -27.87 -1.68 -13.15
CA SER A 401 -27.32 -3.03 -12.92
C SER A 401 -25.91 -3.28 -13.50
N ALA A 402 -25.20 -2.21 -13.83
CA ALA A 402 -23.83 -2.31 -14.35
C ALA A 402 -22.80 -1.93 -13.28
N SER A 403 -21.55 -2.38 -13.45
CA SER A 403 -20.43 -2.00 -12.58
C SER A 403 -19.99 -0.53 -12.71
N VAL A 404 -20.42 0.14 -13.78
CA VAL A 404 -20.22 1.58 -14.02
C VAL A 404 -21.54 2.19 -14.45
N THR A 405 -21.91 3.30 -13.85
CA THR A 405 -23.14 4.01 -14.20
C THR A 405 -22.94 5.52 -14.15
N SER A 406 -23.66 6.25 -14.99
CA SER A 406 -23.80 7.71 -14.88
C SER A 406 -25.14 8.03 -14.23
N ILE A 407 -25.14 8.91 -13.26
CA ILE A 407 -26.34 9.33 -12.52
C ILE A 407 -26.51 10.83 -12.72
N THR A 408 -27.67 11.25 -13.25
CA THR A 408 -28.04 12.64 -13.45
C THR A 408 -28.94 13.10 -12.31
N PHE A 409 -28.67 14.26 -11.73
CA PHE A 409 -29.35 14.82 -10.57
C PHE A 409 -30.21 16.04 -10.97
N PRO A 410 -31.52 15.86 -11.15
CA PRO A 410 -32.40 16.91 -11.69
C PRO A 410 -32.86 17.93 -10.65
N THR A 411 -32.66 17.70 -9.35
CA THR A 411 -33.23 18.53 -8.29
C THR A 411 -32.15 18.91 -7.28
N ALA A 412 -32.01 20.20 -7.00
CA ALA A 412 -31.07 20.72 -6.02
C ALA A 412 -31.35 20.25 -4.60
N GLY A 413 -30.30 20.12 -3.79
CA GLY A 413 -30.33 19.74 -2.40
C GLY A 413 -29.48 18.52 -2.07
N ALA A 414 -29.45 18.16 -0.81
CA ALA A 414 -28.71 16.97 -0.35
C ALA A 414 -29.45 15.68 -0.76
N THR A 415 -28.71 14.74 -1.31
CA THR A 415 -29.22 13.42 -1.70
C THR A 415 -28.15 12.35 -1.47
N THR A 416 -28.48 11.10 -1.75
CA THR A 416 -27.56 9.97 -1.59
C THR A 416 -27.57 9.10 -2.85
N VAL A 417 -26.43 8.45 -3.08
CA VAL A 417 -26.28 7.35 -4.03
C VAL A 417 -25.96 6.10 -3.23
N ALA A 418 -26.59 5.00 -3.56
CA ALA A 418 -26.30 3.71 -2.97
C ALA A 418 -26.00 2.68 -4.05
N LEU A 419 -24.99 1.85 -3.80
CA LEU A 419 -24.69 0.64 -4.57
C LEU A 419 -24.93 -0.57 -3.68
N THR A 420 -25.83 -1.45 -4.11
CA THR A 420 -25.98 -2.78 -3.54
C THR A 420 -25.35 -3.79 -4.49
N VAL A 421 -24.40 -4.57 -4.00
CA VAL A 421 -23.80 -5.70 -4.73
C VAL A 421 -24.18 -7.00 -4.06
N GLY A 422 -24.28 -8.09 -4.84
CA GLY A 422 -24.66 -9.39 -4.32
C GLY A 422 -24.03 -10.55 -5.06
N ASN A 423 -24.04 -11.69 -4.37
CA ASN A 423 -23.74 -13.01 -4.92
C ASN A 423 -24.66 -14.08 -4.27
N SER A 424 -24.38 -15.38 -4.49
CA SER A 424 -25.16 -16.49 -3.94
C SER A 424 -25.14 -16.57 -2.40
N THR A 425 -24.20 -15.90 -1.73
CA THR A 425 -24.05 -15.94 -0.27
C THR A 425 -24.71 -14.78 0.44
N GLY A 426 -24.91 -13.65 -0.25
CA GLY A 426 -25.54 -12.48 0.35
C GLY A 426 -25.33 -11.20 -0.46
N SER A 427 -25.74 -10.10 0.12
CA SER A 427 -25.59 -8.77 -0.47
C SER A 427 -25.09 -7.76 0.56
N ASN A 428 -24.47 -6.70 0.07
CA ASN A 428 -24.00 -5.58 0.88
C ASN A 428 -24.28 -4.26 0.15
N THR A 429 -24.48 -3.19 0.90
CA THR A 429 -24.83 -1.87 0.37
C THR A 429 -23.89 -0.81 0.93
N LYS A 430 -23.35 0.01 0.05
CA LYS A 430 -22.62 1.23 0.36
C LYS A 430 -23.43 2.44 -0.02
N VAL A 431 -23.45 3.46 0.86
CA VAL A 431 -24.14 4.74 0.61
C VAL A 431 -23.11 5.87 0.64
N ARG A 432 -23.25 6.83 -0.28
CA ARG A 432 -22.46 8.07 -0.31
C ARG A 432 -23.35 9.28 -0.51
N ASN A 433 -22.94 10.39 0.07
CA ASN A 433 -23.67 11.66 -0.03
C ASN A 433 -23.35 12.38 -1.34
N VAL A 434 -24.38 13.01 -1.92
CA VAL A 434 -24.26 13.92 -3.06
C VAL A 434 -24.99 15.21 -2.70
N TYR A 435 -24.34 16.33 -2.91
CA TYR A 435 -24.95 17.65 -2.79
C TYR A 435 -25.16 18.22 -4.19
N VAL A 436 -26.42 18.46 -4.56
CA VAL A 436 -26.79 19.02 -5.85
C VAL A 436 -26.96 20.52 -5.67
N MET A 437 -26.05 21.28 -6.25
CA MET A 437 -26.09 22.76 -6.20
C MET A 437 -27.18 23.27 -7.13
N ASN A 438 -27.92 24.25 -6.67
CA ASN A 438 -28.97 24.90 -7.48
C ASN A 438 -28.36 25.55 -8.73
N ALA A 439 -28.93 25.26 -9.91
CA ALA A 439 -28.49 25.81 -11.18
C ALA A 439 -29.05 27.23 -11.49
N VAL A 440 -29.73 27.87 -10.54
CA VAL A 440 -30.14 29.27 -10.71
C VAL A 440 -28.93 30.16 -10.99
N PRO A 441 -29.12 31.24 -11.78
CA PRO A 441 -28.06 32.21 -12.03
C PRO A 441 -27.37 32.56 -10.72
N GLY A 442 -26.04 32.43 -10.69
CA GLY A 442 -25.28 32.71 -9.50
C GLY A 442 -25.51 34.10 -8.94
N ILE A 443 -25.07 34.35 -7.74
CA ILE A 443 -25.18 35.69 -7.13
C ILE A 443 -24.46 36.69 -8.04
N THR A 444 -25.18 37.68 -8.52
CA THR A 444 -24.64 38.74 -9.37
C THR A 444 -24.28 39.97 -8.53
N GLY A 445 -23.12 40.55 -8.77
CA GLY A 445 -22.66 41.80 -8.15
C GLY A 445 -21.83 41.58 -6.85
N PRO A 446 -21.35 42.66 -6.25
CA PRO A 446 -20.63 42.58 -5.00
C PRO A 446 -21.54 42.01 -3.90
N THR A 447 -21.11 40.90 -3.29
CA THR A 447 -21.80 40.30 -2.15
C THR A 447 -20.84 40.26 -0.97
N ASN A 448 -21.36 40.46 0.22
CA ASN A 448 -20.64 40.30 1.46
C ASN A 448 -21.39 39.31 2.36
N GLU A 449 -20.67 38.29 2.87
CA GLU A 449 -21.18 37.38 3.87
C GLU A 449 -20.40 37.59 5.16
N SER A 450 -21.06 38.04 6.21
CA SER A 450 -20.48 38.33 7.53
C SER A 450 -20.72 37.20 8.56
N PHE A 451 -21.49 36.19 8.17
CA PHE A 451 -21.82 35.02 9.00
C PHE A 451 -22.58 35.36 10.31
N GLU A 452 -23.32 36.45 10.33
CA GLU A 452 -24.08 36.91 11.52
C GLU A 452 -25.34 36.10 11.80
N ASN A 453 -25.88 35.42 10.80
CA ASN A 453 -27.02 34.55 10.97
C ASN A 453 -26.63 33.17 11.42
N GLN A 454 -27.37 32.62 12.40
CA GLN A 454 -27.08 31.30 12.91
C GLN A 454 -27.28 30.20 11.84
N GLY A 455 -26.30 29.31 11.72
CA GLY A 455 -26.27 28.21 10.78
C GLY A 455 -25.50 28.54 9.48
N VAL A 456 -25.45 27.56 8.60
CA VAL A 456 -24.78 27.73 7.29
C VAL A 456 -25.60 28.68 6.44
N PRO A 457 -25.04 29.80 5.91
CA PRO A 457 -25.77 30.74 5.12
C PRO A 457 -26.41 30.11 3.87
N SER A 458 -27.49 30.72 3.38
CA SER A 458 -28.19 30.20 2.21
C SER A 458 -27.28 30.11 0.99
N GLY A 459 -27.23 28.94 0.37
CA GLY A 459 -26.37 28.63 -0.78
C GLY A 459 -24.94 28.26 -0.44
N TRP A 460 -24.51 28.39 0.82
CA TRP A 460 -23.24 27.88 1.31
C TRP A 460 -23.38 26.40 1.69
N SER A 461 -22.29 25.65 1.66
CA SER A 461 -22.26 24.28 2.14
C SER A 461 -20.97 23.96 2.90
N VAL A 462 -21.12 23.16 3.94
CA VAL A 462 -20.01 22.55 4.68
C VAL A 462 -19.94 21.09 4.28
N ILE A 463 -18.78 20.68 3.76
CA ILE A 463 -18.56 19.29 3.34
C ILE A 463 -17.47 18.71 4.22
N ASN A 464 -17.83 17.66 4.98
CA ASN A 464 -16.93 16.87 5.81
C ASN A 464 -16.87 15.45 5.23
N PRO A 465 -15.89 15.16 4.34
CA PRO A 465 -15.80 13.87 3.66
C PRO A 465 -15.56 12.70 4.61
N ASN A 466 -14.95 12.97 5.78
CA ASN A 466 -14.60 11.94 6.76
C ASN A 466 -15.73 11.64 7.76
N SER A 467 -16.81 12.44 7.75
CA SER A 467 -17.97 12.28 8.64
C SER A 467 -17.60 12.19 10.13
N ASN A 468 -16.51 12.85 10.52
CA ASN A 468 -16.05 12.91 11.91
C ASN A 468 -16.49 14.22 12.59
N SER A 469 -16.04 14.46 13.84
CA SER A 469 -16.39 15.66 14.60
C SER A 469 -15.59 16.91 14.21
N ALA A 470 -14.61 16.80 13.32
CA ALA A 470 -13.85 17.93 12.81
C ALA A 470 -14.44 18.35 11.46
N ALA A 471 -15.08 19.50 11.41
CA ALA A 471 -15.67 20.11 10.23
C ALA A 471 -15.63 21.64 10.38
N TRP A 472 -15.86 22.35 9.29
CA TRP A 472 -16.16 23.79 9.39
C TRP A 472 -17.43 24.00 10.21
N ASP A 473 -17.37 24.84 11.24
CA ASP A 473 -18.48 25.15 12.12
C ASP A 473 -18.55 26.66 12.36
N GLN A 474 -19.72 27.16 12.76
CA GLN A 474 -19.94 28.56 13.04
C GLN A 474 -19.68 28.87 14.52
N THR A 475 -19.07 30.02 14.77
CA THR A 475 -18.88 30.55 16.13
C THR A 475 -19.25 32.03 16.19
N PHE A 476 -19.71 32.47 17.36
CA PHE A 476 -19.95 33.87 17.72
C PHE A 476 -19.08 34.31 18.91
N ASP A 477 -18.16 33.46 19.33
CA ASP A 477 -17.32 33.66 20.52
C ASP A 477 -15.94 34.25 20.19
N VAL A 478 -15.78 34.81 18.99
CA VAL A 478 -14.50 35.36 18.51
C VAL A 478 -14.64 36.81 18.06
N VAL A 479 -13.55 37.56 18.08
CA VAL A 479 -13.52 38.89 17.49
C VAL A 479 -13.34 38.75 15.99
N CYS A 480 -14.35 39.12 15.22
CA CYS A 480 -14.36 39.03 13.77
C CYS A 480 -13.89 40.32 13.10
N TYR A 481 -13.53 40.26 11.82
CA TYR A 481 -13.19 41.43 11.00
C TYR A 481 -14.41 42.33 10.79
N ASP A 482 -15.58 41.70 10.61
CA ASP A 482 -16.86 42.36 10.43
C ASP A 482 -17.90 41.57 11.24
N GLY A 483 -18.60 42.22 12.17
CA GLY A 483 -19.59 41.60 13.05
C GLY A 483 -19.03 40.68 14.16
N PHE A 484 -19.77 39.61 14.48
CA PHE A 484 -19.49 38.68 15.57
C PHE A 484 -19.46 37.23 15.11
N GLY A 485 -19.84 36.91 13.87
CA GLY A 485 -19.93 35.58 13.32
C GLY A 485 -18.68 35.20 12.52
N ALA A 486 -18.24 33.97 12.65
CA ALA A 486 -17.17 33.40 11.82
C ALA A 486 -17.37 31.91 11.61
N PHE A 487 -16.87 31.40 10.49
CA PHE A 487 -16.67 29.97 10.33
C PHE A 487 -15.24 29.61 10.76
N PHE A 488 -15.11 28.52 11.50
CA PHE A 488 -13.82 28.02 11.97
C PHE A 488 -13.73 26.51 11.81
N ILE A 489 -12.50 26.00 11.77
CA ILE A 489 -12.22 24.58 11.88
C ILE A 489 -11.20 24.37 12.99
N GLU A 490 -11.48 23.44 13.89
CA GLU A 490 -10.60 23.12 15.01
C GLU A 490 -9.56 22.08 14.60
N GLY A 491 -8.37 22.54 14.19
CA GLY A 491 -7.29 21.67 13.71
C GLY A 491 -6.83 20.62 14.73
N SER A 492 -7.07 20.84 16.04
CA SER A 492 -6.78 19.85 17.08
C SER A 492 -7.63 18.58 16.99
N LYS A 493 -8.77 18.65 16.31
CA LYS A 493 -9.69 17.53 16.06
C LYS A 493 -9.47 16.89 14.71
N CYS A 494 -8.66 17.51 13.82
CA CYS A 494 -8.40 16.99 12.50
C CYS A 494 -7.32 15.90 12.53
N ALA A 495 -7.52 14.82 11.78
CA ALA A 495 -6.48 13.83 11.53
C ALA A 495 -5.51 14.33 10.44
N THR A 496 -4.26 13.88 10.48
CA THR A 496 -3.28 14.21 9.44
C THR A 496 -3.78 13.77 8.06
N GLY A 497 -3.79 14.69 7.09
CA GLY A 497 -4.28 14.46 5.73
C GLY A 497 -5.78 14.60 5.57
N GLN A 498 -6.52 14.96 6.60
CA GLN A 498 -7.93 15.29 6.50
C GLN A 498 -8.13 16.58 5.70
N ILE A 499 -9.17 16.60 4.89
CA ILE A 499 -9.59 17.78 4.09
C ILE A 499 -11.07 18.01 4.35
N ASP A 500 -11.43 19.25 4.69
CA ASP A 500 -12.79 19.71 4.90
C ASP A 500 -13.05 20.95 4.05
N TYR A 501 -14.25 21.08 3.48
CA TYR A 501 -14.56 22.16 2.55
C TYR A 501 -15.65 23.08 3.11
N LEU A 502 -15.46 24.39 2.90
CA LEU A 502 -16.49 25.40 3.02
C LEU A 502 -16.71 25.98 1.62
N GLU A 503 -17.86 25.68 1.01
CA GLU A 503 -18.18 26.10 -0.35
C GLU A 503 -19.09 27.32 -0.34
N THR A 504 -18.79 28.31 -1.18
CA THR A 504 -19.65 29.48 -1.43
C THR A 504 -20.80 29.11 -2.36
N PRO A 505 -21.86 29.92 -2.42
CA PRO A 505 -22.81 29.85 -3.51
C PRO A 505 -22.12 30.03 -4.88
N ILE A 506 -22.80 29.62 -5.95
CA ILE A 506 -22.35 29.92 -7.31
C ILE A 506 -22.36 31.45 -7.50
N ILE A 507 -21.21 31.98 -7.96
CA ILE A 507 -21.03 33.40 -8.22
C ILE A 507 -21.04 33.60 -9.74
N ASP A 508 -21.99 34.43 -10.28
CA ASP A 508 -22.00 34.80 -11.69
C ASP A 508 -20.96 35.88 -11.96
N VAL A 509 -19.89 35.47 -12.62
CA VAL A 509 -18.75 36.32 -12.98
C VAL A 509 -18.75 36.70 -14.47
N ALA A 510 -19.76 36.27 -15.24
CA ALA A 510 -19.75 36.39 -16.70
C ALA A 510 -19.79 37.85 -17.23
N ASN A 511 -20.37 38.77 -16.48
CA ASN A 511 -20.62 40.15 -16.91
C ASN A 511 -19.77 41.20 -16.19
N ASN A 512 -18.85 40.80 -15.30
CA ASN A 512 -18.05 41.74 -14.52
C ASN A 512 -16.59 41.75 -15.00
N GLN A 513 -16.03 42.96 -15.17
CA GLN A 513 -14.60 43.16 -15.33
C GLN A 513 -13.99 43.42 -13.94
N ASP A 514 -12.72 43.02 -13.74
CA ASP A 514 -11.95 43.23 -12.49
C ASP A 514 -12.59 42.60 -11.25
N GLN A 515 -12.80 41.29 -11.31
CA GLN A 515 -13.36 40.51 -10.19
C GLN A 515 -12.32 40.22 -9.14
N SER A 516 -12.68 40.41 -7.88
CA SER A 516 -11.88 40.04 -6.74
C SER A 516 -12.71 39.25 -5.73
N PHE A 517 -12.09 38.21 -5.14
CA PHE A 517 -12.60 37.50 -3.99
C PHE A 517 -11.69 37.84 -2.82
N SER A 518 -12.25 38.32 -1.73
CA SER A 518 -11.49 38.64 -0.50
C SER A 518 -12.17 38.05 0.72
N PHE A 519 -11.37 37.64 1.70
CA PHE A 519 -11.86 37.17 2.99
C PHE A 519 -10.88 37.54 4.10
N ALA A 520 -11.37 37.67 5.31
CA ALA A 520 -10.55 37.82 6.49
C ALA A 520 -10.21 36.44 7.07
N LEU A 521 -8.94 36.20 7.34
CA LEU A 521 -8.44 34.93 7.90
C LEU A 521 -7.68 35.18 9.19
N SER A 522 -7.95 34.37 10.19
CA SER A 522 -7.11 34.24 11.40
C SER A 522 -6.68 32.79 11.56
N TYR A 523 -5.40 32.56 11.79
CA TYR A 523 -4.83 31.24 11.97
C TYR A 523 -3.97 31.18 13.23
N ALA A 524 -4.23 30.20 14.10
CA ALA A 524 -3.44 29.92 15.28
C ALA A 524 -2.74 28.58 15.14
N GLN A 525 -1.43 28.63 14.94
CA GLN A 525 -0.58 27.44 14.87
C GLN A 525 -0.30 26.88 16.27
N LYS A 526 -0.57 25.59 16.49
CA LYS A 526 -0.35 24.94 17.79
C LYS A 526 1.14 24.69 18.08
N SER A 527 1.93 24.38 17.05
CA SER A 527 3.38 24.18 17.15
C SER A 527 4.06 24.38 15.80
N SER A 528 5.37 24.62 15.80
CA SER A 528 6.15 24.80 14.56
C SER A 528 6.21 23.57 13.65
N THR A 529 5.74 22.42 14.12
CA THR A 529 5.73 21.16 13.36
C THR A 529 4.35 20.79 12.83
N GLN A 530 3.30 21.55 13.17
CA GLN A 530 1.93 21.34 12.70
C GLN A 530 1.58 22.47 11.72
N ASN A 531 1.46 22.13 10.44
CA ASN A 531 1.12 23.07 9.38
C ASN A 531 -0.20 22.62 8.75
N ASP A 532 -1.27 23.36 9.09
CA ASP A 532 -2.52 23.26 8.33
C ASP A 532 -2.43 24.17 7.11
N VAL A 533 -3.01 23.78 6.00
CA VAL A 533 -3.00 24.56 4.76
C VAL A 533 -4.42 24.91 4.40
N LEU A 534 -4.70 26.22 4.27
CA LEU A 534 -5.91 26.70 3.62
C LEU A 534 -5.63 26.86 2.11
N LYS A 535 -6.48 26.28 1.28
CA LYS A 535 -6.47 26.46 -0.16
C LYS A 535 -7.76 27.10 -0.62
N VAL A 536 -7.64 28.11 -1.47
CA VAL A 536 -8.80 28.68 -2.16
C VAL A 536 -8.83 28.11 -3.57
N GLN A 537 -9.94 27.47 -3.90
CA GLN A 537 -10.12 26.80 -5.19
C GLN A 537 -11.39 27.26 -5.86
N GLY A 538 -11.36 27.36 -7.18
CA GLY A 538 -12.51 27.68 -8.00
C GLY A 538 -12.89 26.52 -8.91
N SER A 539 -14.21 26.28 -9.06
CA SER A 539 -14.77 25.33 -10.00
C SER A 539 -15.66 26.03 -11.01
N LYS A 540 -15.59 25.63 -12.28
CA LYS A 540 -16.46 26.10 -13.36
C LYS A 540 -17.54 25.09 -13.74
N ASP A 541 -17.53 23.94 -13.12
CA ASP A 541 -18.36 22.77 -13.41
C ASP A 541 -19.00 22.19 -12.15
N CYS A 542 -19.33 23.08 -11.19
CA CYS A 542 -20.01 22.76 -9.92
C CYS A 542 -19.30 21.67 -9.12
N GLY A 543 -18.00 21.80 -8.94
CA GLY A 543 -17.21 20.86 -8.15
C GLY A 543 -16.71 19.63 -8.91
N GLY A 544 -16.98 19.51 -10.21
CA GLY A 544 -16.45 18.45 -11.05
C GLY A 544 -14.92 18.53 -11.19
N THR A 545 -14.40 19.75 -11.31
CA THR A 545 -12.97 20.06 -11.27
C THR A 545 -12.72 21.31 -10.43
N TRP A 546 -11.64 21.28 -9.65
CA TRP A 546 -11.21 22.38 -8.80
C TRP A 546 -9.83 22.88 -9.22
N ASN A 547 -9.67 24.19 -9.36
CA ASN A 547 -8.40 24.83 -9.64
C ASN A 547 -8.03 25.76 -8.49
N GLU A 548 -6.79 25.67 -8.02
CA GLU A 548 -6.27 26.58 -7.01
C GLU A 548 -6.18 28.00 -7.57
N ILE A 549 -6.75 28.98 -6.88
CA ILE A 549 -6.77 30.38 -7.27
C ILE A 549 -6.03 31.28 -6.29
N ALA A 550 -5.70 30.80 -5.08
CA ALA A 550 -4.84 31.46 -4.08
C ALA A 550 -4.29 30.44 -3.08
#